data_b0e15da35920406eafb5b7815bf21a50
#
_entry.id   b0e15da35920406eafb5b7815bf21a50
#
_cell.length_a   1.000
_cell.length_b   1.000
_cell.length_c   1.000
_cell.angle_alpha   90.00
_cell.angle_beta   90.00
_cell.angle_gamma   90.00
#
_symmetry.space_group_name_H-M   'P 1'
#
loop_
_entity.id
_entity.type
_entity.pdbx_description
1 polymer ?
#
loop_
_entity_poly.entity_id
_entity_poly.type
_entity_poly.pdbx_seq_one_letter_code
_entity_poly.pdbx_strand_id
1 'polypeptide(L)'
;MADVRAEIDRCDRALIDMLAERFGYIERAWQIKLVHGIEANVPWRTQEVIDRVRDRAAERGVPPDLCEALWRQMIGWFIQYEEVKLKDQIAASNKKS
;
A
#
# COMPACT_ATOMS: atom_id res chain seq x y z
N MET A 1 31.08 -6.06 9.25
CA MET A 1 29.86 -6.24 8.39
C MET A 1 28.79 -7.10 9.00
N ALA A 2 29.17 -8.10 9.81
CA ALA A 2 28.17 -8.97 10.45
C ALA A 2 27.17 -8.20 11.32
N ASP A 3 27.65 -7.24 12.13
CA ASP A 3 26.76 -6.45 13.00
C ASP A 3 25.83 -5.52 12.19
N VAL A 4 26.34 -4.94 11.13
CA VAL A 4 25.54 -4.08 10.23
C VAL A 4 24.46 -4.91 9.52
N ARG A 5 24.81 -6.09 9.04
CA ARG A 5 23.85 -6.99 8.37
C ARG A 5 22.76 -7.45 9.33
N ALA A 6 23.12 -7.77 10.57
CA ALA A 6 22.14 -8.15 11.59
C ALA A 6 21.14 -7.03 11.84
N GLU A 7 21.60 -5.78 11.89
CA GLU A 7 20.74 -4.63 12.08
C GLU A 7 19.86 -4.36 10.86
N ILE A 8 20.40 -4.55 9.65
CA ILE A 8 19.60 -4.46 8.42
C ILE A 8 18.49 -5.52 8.42
N ASP A 9 18.83 -6.75 8.79
CA ASP A 9 17.86 -7.84 8.89
C ASP A 9 16.77 -7.53 9.91
N ARG A 10 17.14 -6.91 11.04
CA ARG A 10 16.18 -6.46 12.03
C ARG A 10 15.24 -5.40 11.46
N CYS A 11 15.77 -4.44 10.72
CA CYS A 11 14.96 -3.41 10.06
C CYS A 11 14.01 -4.05 9.04
N ASP A 12 14.47 -5.01 8.27
CA ASP A 12 13.63 -5.70 7.28
C ASP A 12 12.45 -6.40 7.96
N ARG A 13 12.70 -7.07 9.08
CA ARG A 13 11.61 -7.71 9.84
C ARG A 13 10.59 -6.67 10.31
N ALA A 14 11.06 -5.53 10.83
CA ALA A 14 10.19 -4.45 11.28
C ALA A 14 9.37 -3.86 10.11
N LEU A 15 10.00 -3.71 8.94
CA LEU A 15 9.31 -3.23 7.73
C LEU A 15 8.22 -4.20 7.30
N ILE A 16 8.48 -5.51 7.33
CA ILE A 16 7.48 -6.52 6.99
C ILE A 16 6.33 -6.49 7.99
N ASP A 17 6.61 -6.33 9.29
CA ASP A 17 5.57 -6.24 10.31
C ASP A 17 4.67 -5.03 10.07
N MET A 18 5.25 -3.88 9.72
CA MET A 18 4.47 -2.68 9.37
C MET A 18 3.69 -2.87 8.08
N LEU A 19 4.29 -3.54 7.10
CA LEU A 19 3.61 -3.84 5.84
C LEU A 19 2.40 -4.77 6.08
N ALA A 20 2.52 -5.73 6.99
CA ALA A 20 1.41 -6.61 7.37
C ALA A 20 0.25 -5.81 7.97
N GLU A 21 0.54 -4.86 8.86
CA GLU A 21 -0.47 -3.97 9.43
C GLU A 21 -1.13 -3.13 8.34
N ARG A 22 -0.33 -2.53 7.47
CA ARG A 22 -0.84 -1.73 6.34
C ARG A 22 -1.71 -2.57 5.40
N PHE A 23 -1.29 -3.81 5.13
CA PHE A 23 -2.05 -4.75 4.30
C PHE A 23 -3.44 -4.99 4.89
N GLY A 24 -3.55 -5.13 6.22
CA GLY A 24 -4.84 -5.29 6.89
C GLY A 24 -5.78 -4.11 6.63
N TYR A 25 -5.25 -2.88 6.62
CA TYR A 25 -6.04 -1.69 6.29
C TYR A 25 -6.41 -1.63 4.81
N ILE A 26 -5.56 -2.10 3.92
CA ILE A 26 -5.88 -2.21 2.49
C ILE A 26 -7.03 -3.21 2.27
N GLU A 27 -6.99 -4.35 2.98
CA GLU A 27 -8.09 -5.33 2.97
C GLU A 27 -9.42 -4.68 3.39
N ARG A 28 -9.37 -3.88 4.45
CA ARG A 28 -10.55 -3.16 4.91
C ARG A 28 -11.00 -2.11 3.90
N ALA A 29 -10.04 -1.41 3.28
CA ALA A 29 -10.33 -0.34 2.32
C ALA A 29 -11.09 -0.85 1.09
N TRP A 30 -10.69 -1.98 0.49
CA TRP A 30 -11.40 -2.46 -0.69
C TRP A 30 -12.82 -2.93 -0.35
N GLN A 31 -13.04 -3.47 0.86
CA GLN A 31 -14.38 -3.84 1.31
C GLN A 31 -15.29 -2.61 1.41
N ILE A 32 -14.77 -1.51 1.95
CA ILE A 32 -15.50 -0.24 2.05
C ILE A 32 -15.76 0.33 0.64
N LYS A 33 -14.77 0.30 -0.25
CA LYS A 33 -14.91 0.74 -1.64
C LYS A 33 -16.01 -0.04 -2.37
N LEU A 34 -16.07 -1.35 -2.12
CA LEU A 34 -17.11 -2.21 -2.71
C LEU A 34 -18.51 -1.73 -2.32
N VAL A 35 -18.72 -1.45 -1.04
CA VAL A 35 -20.02 -1.00 -0.52
C VAL A 35 -20.43 0.35 -1.11
N HIS A 36 -19.47 1.27 -1.28
CA HIS A 36 -19.75 2.63 -1.74
C HIS A 36 -19.56 2.83 -3.24
N GLY A 37 -19.24 1.78 -3.99
CA GLY A 37 -19.03 1.89 -5.43
C GLY A 37 -17.82 2.73 -5.82
N ILE A 38 -16.78 2.73 -4.98
CA ILE A 38 -15.55 3.48 -5.21
C ILE A 38 -14.55 2.60 -5.97
N GLU A 39 -13.88 3.17 -6.97
CA GLU A 39 -12.85 2.46 -7.72
C GLU A 39 -11.59 2.23 -6.88
N ALA A 40 -10.83 1.18 -7.21
CA ALA A 40 -9.56 0.88 -6.55
C ALA A 40 -8.56 2.03 -6.71
N ASN A 41 -8.44 2.56 -7.92
CA ASN A 41 -7.52 3.65 -8.24
C ASN A 41 -8.20 4.99 -7.96
N VAL A 42 -7.69 5.70 -6.94
CA VAL A 42 -8.14 7.07 -6.59
C VAL A 42 -6.91 7.99 -6.72
N PRO A 43 -6.69 8.60 -7.91
CA PRO A 43 -5.44 9.31 -8.20
C PRO A 43 -5.10 10.44 -7.22
N TRP A 44 -6.08 11.21 -6.76
CA TRP A 44 -5.80 12.29 -5.80
C TRP A 44 -5.28 11.75 -4.47
N ARG A 45 -5.77 10.56 -4.05
CA ARG A 45 -5.29 9.93 -2.81
C ARG A 45 -3.87 9.41 -2.96
N THR A 46 -3.55 8.80 -4.11
CA THR A 46 -2.19 8.37 -4.41
C THR A 46 -1.22 9.54 -4.32
N GLN A 47 -1.56 10.66 -4.92
CA GLN A 47 -0.69 11.84 -4.87
C GLN A 47 -0.54 12.38 -3.44
N GLU A 48 -1.61 12.39 -2.67
CA GLU A 48 -1.57 12.79 -1.26
C GLU A 48 -0.61 11.91 -0.45
N VAL A 49 -0.69 10.60 -0.64
CA VAL A 49 0.20 9.65 0.05
C VAL A 49 1.66 9.89 -0.35
N ILE A 50 1.93 10.07 -1.64
CA ILE A 50 3.29 10.34 -2.14
C ILE A 50 3.83 11.63 -1.52
N ASP A 51 3.04 12.70 -1.48
CA ASP A 51 3.46 13.97 -0.90
C ASP A 51 3.82 13.80 0.59
N ARG A 52 3.00 13.10 1.36
CA ARG A 52 3.25 12.82 2.78
C ARG A 52 4.50 11.97 2.99
N VAL A 53 4.69 10.96 2.15
CA VAL A 53 5.85 10.07 2.22
C VAL A 53 7.14 10.85 1.93
N ARG A 54 7.12 11.72 0.92
CA ARG A 54 8.27 12.55 0.60
C ARG A 54 8.62 13.49 1.75
N ASP A 55 7.62 14.15 2.35
CA ASP A 55 7.82 15.06 3.47
C ASP A 55 8.41 14.33 4.68
N ARG A 56 7.86 13.16 5.00
CA ARG A 56 8.35 12.34 6.11
C ARG A 56 9.78 11.85 5.88
N ALA A 57 10.08 11.43 4.65
CA ALA A 57 11.43 11.01 4.27
C ALA A 57 12.43 12.14 4.49
N ALA A 58 12.11 13.35 4.04
CA ALA A 58 12.97 14.52 4.23
C ALA A 58 13.22 14.80 5.72
N GLU A 59 12.18 14.74 6.56
CA GLU A 59 12.29 14.93 8.01
C GLU A 59 13.23 13.92 8.66
N ARG A 60 13.31 12.70 8.12
CA ARG A 60 14.10 11.61 8.69
C ARG A 60 15.45 11.43 7.99
N GLY A 61 15.79 12.29 7.04
CA GLY A 61 17.07 12.21 6.33
C GLY A 61 17.15 11.06 5.33
N VAL A 62 16.01 10.55 4.85
CA VAL A 62 15.94 9.53 3.81
C VAL A 62 15.67 10.22 2.48
N PRO A 63 16.37 9.83 1.39
CA PRO A 63 16.11 10.47 0.09
C PRO A 63 14.62 10.38 -0.30
N PRO A 64 13.94 11.52 -0.51
CA PRO A 64 12.52 11.50 -0.89
C PRO A 64 12.25 10.74 -2.18
N ASP A 65 13.15 10.80 -3.16
CA ASP A 65 12.98 10.09 -4.43
C ASP A 65 13.00 8.58 -4.25
N LEU A 66 13.81 8.07 -3.32
CA LEU A 66 13.82 6.64 -2.98
C LEU A 66 12.46 6.22 -2.42
N CYS A 67 11.96 6.99 -1.46
CA CYS A 67 10.68 6.67 -0.82
C CYS A 67 9.52 6.77 -1.83
N GLU A 68 9.54 7.76 -2.69
CA GLU A 68 8.52 7.86 -3.75
C GLU A 68 8.54 6.64 -4.65
N ALA A 69 9.72 6.20 -5.11
CA ALA A 69 9.84 5.02 -5.97
C ALA A 69 9.27 3.77 -5.29
N LEU A 70 9.62 3.56 -4.03
CA LEU A 70 9.14 2.42 -3.24
C LEU A 70 7.61 2.47 -3.08
N TRP A 71 7.07 3.62 -2.71
CA TRP A 71 5.63 3.78 -2.49
C TRP A 71 4.82 3.66 -3.77
N ARG A 72 5.30 4.22 -4.89
CA ARG A 72 4.61 4.07 -6.17
C ARG A 72 4.53 2.61 -6.59
N GLN A 73 5.61 1.86 -6.40
CA GLN A 73 5.62 0.42 -6.70
C GLN A 73 4.62 -0.33 -5.82
N MET A 74 4.63 -0.06 -4.52
CA MET A 74 3.73 -0.68 -3.56
C MET A 74 2.26 -0.32 -3.84
N ILE A 75 1.98 0.97 -4.03
CA ILE A 75 0.62 1.46 -4.29
C ILE A 75 0.08 0.84 -5.58
N GLY A 76 0.89 0.78 -6.64
CA GLY A 76 0.50 0.17 -7.90
C GLY A 76 0.12 -1.29 -7.74
N TRP A 77 0.90 -2.04 -6.97
CA TRP A 77 0.60 -3.44 -6.67
C TRP A 77 -0.75 -3.58 -5.94
N PHE A 78 -0.99 -2.73 -4.93
CA PHE A 78 -2.24 -2.79 -4.16
C PHE A 78 -3.45 -2.33 -4.96
N ILE A 79 -3.30 -1.37 -5.88
CA ILE A 79 -4.40 -0.97 -6.77
C ILE A 79 -4.83 -2.18 -7.61
N GLN A 80 -3.89 -2.91 -8.20
CA GLN A 80 -4.19 -4.12 -8.97
C GLN A 80 -4.84 -5.20 -8.10
N TYR A 81 -4.33 -5.39 -6.90
CA TYR A 81 -4.89 -6.33 -5.93
C TYR A 81 -6.35 -5.99 -5.60
N GLU A 82 -6.63 -4.72 -5.30
CA GLU A 82 -7.98 -4.25 -5.00
C GLU A 82 -8.91 -4.39 -6.22
N GLU A 83 -8.41 -4.09 -7.42
CA GLU A 83 -9.19 -4.24 -8.65
C GLU A 83 -9.66 -5.68 -8.85
N VAL A 84 -8.78 -6.64 -8.61
CA VAL A 84 -9.13 -8.06 -8.70
C VAL A 84 -10.16 -8.42 -7.64
N LYS A 85 -9.99 -7.97 -6.40
CA LYS A 85 -10.94 -8.24 -5.31
C LYS A 85 -12.32 -7.67 -5.60
N LEU A 86 -12.38 -6.42 -6.05
CA LEU A 86 -13.64 -5.75 -6.39
C LEU A 86 -14.34 -6.46 -7.55
N LYS A 87 -13.59 -6.82 -8.59
CA LYS A 87 -14.11 -7.52 -9.76
C LYS A 87 -14.67 -8.90 -9.38
N ASP A 88 -13.94 -9.66 -8.58
CA ASP A 88 -14.36 -10.99 -8.13
C ASP A 88 -15.63 -10.93 -7.29
N GLN A 89 -15.74 -9.95 -6.40
CA GLN A 89 -16.93 -9.80 -5.55
C GLN A 89 -18.15 -9.35 -6.35
N ILE A 90 -17.99 -8.48 -7.32
CA ILE A 90 -19.06 -8.05 -8.21
C ILE A 90 -19.53 -9.23 -9.05
N ALA A 91 -18.64 -10.02 -9.61
CA ALA A 91 -18.96 -11.21 -10.39
C ALA A 91 -19.69 -12.25 -9.54
N ALA A 92 -19.26 -12.46 -8.29
CA ALA A 92 -19.90 -13.39 -7.34
C ALA A 92 -21.33 -12.94 -7.01
N SER A 93 -21.54 -11.64 -6.79
CA SER A 93 -22.87 -11.07 -6.55
C SER A 93 -23.81 -11.28 -7.76
N ASN A 94 -23.31 -11.05 -8.97
CA ASN A 94 -24.10 -11.23 -10.19
C ASN A 94 -24.51 -12.67 -10.43
N LYS A 95 -23.68 -13.64 -10.01
CA LYS A 95 -23.98 -15.08 -10.15
C LYS A 95 -25.07 -15.55 -9.21
N LYS A 96 -25.34 -14.82 -8.13
CA LYS A 96 -26.36 -15.18 -7.13
C LYS A 96 -27.75 -14.67 -7.49
N SER A 97 -27.82 -13.80 -8.46
CA SER A 97 -29.10 -13.26 -8.94
C SER A 97 -29.61 -14.06 -10.12
#